data_ff9d322f839ea2bebb841b8980d970ff
#
_entry.id   ff9d322f839ea2bebb841b8980d970ff
#
_cell.length_a   1.000
_cell.length_b   1.000
_cell.length_c   1.000
_cell.angle_alpha   90.00
_cell.angle_beta   90.00
_cell.angle_gamma   90.00
#
_symmetry.space_group_name_H-M   'P 1'
#
loop_
_entity.id
_entity.type
_entity.pdbx_description
1 polymer ?
#
loop_
_entity_poly.entity_id
_entity_poly.type
_entity_poly.pdbx_seq_one_letter_code
_entity_poly.pdbx_strand_id
1 'polypeptide(L)'
;MREVYIIGIGHTPFGKFLERNVKSLAAEAISAALADAQVEKKDLNCVYFGNAMQGLVTGQEMVRGEVALRAFGIDRIPIVNCENACATGSTAFHLAWQSVSGGHSEVALAVGAEKLFMEDTERMFRNYDVGMDMEIIEDLRKQWSEEAKQFGGQEGGGDMPRSF
;
A
#
# COMPACT_ATOMS: atom_id res chain seq x y z
N MET A 1 -16.62 -21.59 -8.94
CA MET A 1 -15.65 -20.48 -9.10
C MET A 1 -15.04 -20.59 -10.48
N ARG A 2 -14.85 -19.48 -11.17
CA ARG A 2 -14.16 -19.45 -12.48
C ARG A 2 -12.66 -19.64 -12.26
N GLU A 3 -11.96 -20.15 -13.25
CA GLU A 3 -10.48 -20.08 -13.29
C GLU A 3 -10.05 -18.61 -13.45
N VAL A 4 -9.00 -18.23 -12.75
CA VAL A 4 -8.46 -16.86 -12.77
C VAL A 4 -7.00 -16.91 -13.18
N TYR A 5 -6.64 -16.07 -14.12
CA TYR A 5 -5.29 -15.98 -14.66
C TYR A 5 -4.69 -14.61 -14.37
N ILE A 6 -3.40 -14.55 -14.05
CA ILE A 6 -2.63 -13.33 -14.03
C ILE A 6 -2.15 -13.11 -15.47
N ILE A 7 -2.65 -12.08 -16.12
CA ILE A 7 -2.39 -11.77 -17.53
C ILE A 7 -1.32 -10.71 -17.74
N GLY A 8 -0.96 -9.96 -16.70
CA GLY A 8 0.10 -8.96 -16.78
C GLY A 8 0.57 -8.52 -15.40
N ILE A 9 1.83 -8.17 -15.33
CA ILE A 9 2.50 -7.65 -14.13
C ILE A 9 3.27 -6.38 -14.45
N GLY A 10 3.40 -5.51 -13.44
CA GLY A 10 4.21 -4.31 -13.53
C GLY A 10 4.65 -3.84 -12.17
N HIS A 11 5.84 -3.31 -12.10
CA HIS A 11 6.38 -2.74 -10.86
C HIS A 11 7.32 -1.58 -11.14
N THR A 12 7.54 -0.77 -10.13
CA THR A 12 8.59 0.24 -10.10
C THR A 12 9.82 -0.30 -9.36
N PRO A 13 11.03 0.18 -9.64
CA PRO A 13 12.16 -0.09 -8.76
C PRO A 13 11.89 0.48 -7.36
N PHE A 14 12.36 -0.22 -6.33
CA PHE A 14 12.37 0.33 -4.97
C PHE A 14 13.51 1.34 -4.82
N GLY A 15 13.24 2.46 -4.14
CA GLY A 15 14.27 3.49 -3.97
C GLY A 15 13.81 4.70 -3.17
N LYS A 16 14.73 5.63 -2.96
CA LYS A 16 14.52 6.89 -2.25
C LYS A 16 14.23 8.00 -3.27
N PHE A 17 12.98 8.13 -3.67
CA PHE A 17 12.55 9.10 -4.69
C PHE A 17 11.81 10.27 -4.01
N LEU A 18 12.49 11.37 -3.70
CA LEU A 18 11.84 12.54 -3.09
C LEU A 18 10.84 13.20 -4.04
N GLU A 19 11.16 13.24 -5.32
CA GLU A 19 10.40 13.89 -6.39
C GLU A 19 9.16 13.10 -6.84
N ARG A 20 9.05 11.82 -6.47
CA ARG A 20 7.93 10.95 -6.87
C ARG A 20 6.83 10.94 -5.80
N ASN A 21 5.60 10.79 -6.25
CA ASN A 21 4.43 10.63 -5.40
C ASN A 21 3.69 9.32 -5.73
N VAL A 22 2.67 8.98 -4.94
CA VAL A 22 1.89 7.75 -5.13
C VAL A 22 1.26 7.68 -6.52
N LYS A 23 0.81 8.82 -7.09
CA LYS A 23 0.22 8.86 -8.43
C LYS A 23 1.22 8.43 -9.50
N SER A 24 2.46 8.97 -9.46
CA SER A 24 3.49 8.65 -10.45
C SER A 24 4.01 7.22 -10.29
N LEU A 25 4.12 6.71 -9.04
CA LEU A 25 4.51 5.33 -8.78
C LEU A 25 3.45 4.35 -9.29
N ALA A 26 2.18 4.59 -8.95
CA ALA A 26 1.07 3.78 -9.42
C ALA A 26 0.96 3.80 -10.95
N ALA A 27 1.04 4.99 -11.57
CA ALA A 27 0.94 5.13 -13.02
C ALA A 27 2.01 4.33 -13.78
N GLU A 28 3.26 4.32 -13.31
CA GLU A 28 4.33 3.55 -13.92
C GLU A 28 4.08 2.03 -13.83
N ALA A 29 3.75 1.53 -12.63
CA ALA A 29 3.46 0.11 -12.43
C ALA A 29 2.23 -0.34 -13.23
N ILE A 30 1.17 0.47 -13.26
CA ILE A 30 -0.04 0.18 -14.04
C ILE A 30 0.28 0.17 -15.54
N SER A 31 1.06 1.15 -16.03
CA SER A 31 1.43 1.20 -17.44
C SER A 31 2.17 -0.07 -17.86
N ALA A 32 3.12 -0.52 -17.03
CA ALA A 32 3.86 -1.76 -17.28
C ALA A 32 2.93 -2.99 -17.28
N ALA A 33 2.03 -3.10 -16.29
CA ALA A 33 1.10 -4.22 -16.20
C ALA A 33 0.12 -4.28 -17.39
N LEU A 34 -0.43 -3.14 -17.81
CA LEU A 34 -1.33 -3.06 -18.96
C LEU A 34 -0.62 -3.41 -20.28
N ALA A 35 0.62 -2.96 -20.43
CA ALA A 35 1.45 -3.30 -21.60
C ALA A 35 1.77 -4.79 -21.65
N ASP A 36 2.15 -5.39 -20.52
CA ASP A 36 2.45 -6.82 -20.41
C ASP A 36 1.19 -7.67 -20.72
N ALA A 37 0.04 -7.25 -20.18
CA ALA A 37 -1.25 -7.90 -20.44
C ALA A 37 -1.79 -7.68 -21.87
N GLN A 38 -1.28 -6.73 -22.62
CA GLN A 38 -1.86 -6.24 -23.88
C GLN A 38 -3.34 -5.79 -23.71
N VAL A 39 -3.63 -5.12 -22.59
CA VAL A 39 -4.97 -4.65 -22.19
C VAL A 39 -4.96 -3.13 -22.14
N GLU A 40 -6.04 -2.49 -22.56
CA GLU A 40 -6.22 -1.04 -22.45
C GLU A 40 -6.98 -0.68 -21.16
N LYS A 41 -6.85 0.57 -20.70
CA LYS A 41 -7.56 1.06 -19.51
C LYS A 41 -9.08 0.88 -19.60
N LYS A 42 -9.64 0.99 -20.79
CA LYS A 42 -11.10 0.83 -21.05
C LYS A 42 -11.61 -0.61 -20.83
N ASP A 43 -10.70 -1.59 -20.86
CA ASP A 43 -11.04 -3.01 -20.71
C ASP A 43 -11.13 -3.42 -19.23
N LEU A 44 -10.66 -2.55 -18.31
CA LEU A 44 -10.74 -2.77 -16.88
C LEU A 44 -12.19 -2.63 -16.39
N ASN A 45 -12.65 -3.60 -15.60
CA ASN A 45 -13.99 -3.54 -15.00
C ASN A 45 -13.97 -2.96 -13.57
N CYS A 46 -12.88 -3.17 -12.82
CA CYS A 46 -12.70 -2.63 -11.47
C CYS A 46 -11.22 -2.55 -11.10
N VAL A 47 -10.93 -1.77 -10.06
CA VAL A 47 -9.59 -1.65 -9.47
C VAL A 47 -9.66 -1.84 -7.96
N TYR A 48 -8.75 -2.61 -7.42
CA TYR A 48 -8.47 -2.72 -5.99
C TYR A 48 -7.14 -2.01 -5.71
N PHE A 49 -7.23 -0.87 -5.04
CA PHE A 49 -6.09 0.01 -4.80
C PHE A 49 -5.63 -0.08 -3.36
N GLY A 50 -4.46 -0.63 -3.15
CA GLY A 50 -3.81 -0.79 -1.86
C GLY A 50 -2.87 0.36 -1.53
N ASN A 51 -3.14 1.06 -0.44
CA ASN A 51 -2.27 2.07 0.15
C ASN A 51 -2.55 2.21 1.64
N ALA A 52 -1.52 2.16 2.46
CA ALA A 52 -1.65 2.27 3.91
C ALA A 52 -1.30 3.68 4.43
N MET A 53 -0.22 4.28 3.93
CA MET A 53 0.46 5.38 4.61
C MET A 53 0.25 6.77 3.98
N GLN A 54 -0.42 6.88 2.84
CA GLN A 54 -0.52 8.16 2.13
C GLN A 54 -1.21 9.25 2.96
N GLY A 55 -2.19 8.91 3.77
CA GLY A 55 -2.84 9.83 4.69
C GLY A 55 -1.84 10.49 5.63
N LEU A 56 -0.98 9.72 6.24
CA LEU A 56 0.05 10.19 7.17
C LEU A 56 1.14 11.02 6.47
N VAL A 57 1.50 10.64 5.25
CA VAL A 57 2.58 11.29 4.49
C VAL A 57 2.12 12.59 3.85
N THR A 58 0.94 12.60 3.22
CA THR A 58 0.47 13.73 2.39
C THR A 58 -0.84 14.36 2.87
N GLY A 59 -1.51 13.78 3.87
CA GLY A 59 -2.84 14.20 4.30
C GLY A 59 -3.98 13.68 3.42
N GLN A 60 -3.71 12.83 2.42
CA GLN A 60 -4.76 12.20 1.61
C GLN A 60 -5.32 10.99 2.33
N GLU A 61 -6.25 11.23 3.26
CA GLU A 61 -6.86 10.20 4.11
C GLU A 61 -7.87 9.32 3.37
N MET A 62 -8.62 9.92 2.44
CA MET A 62 -9.75 9.28 1.77
C MET A 62 -9.55 9.19 0.26
N VAL A 63 -10.25 8.26 -0.38
CA VAL A 63 -10.33 8.11 -1.85
C VAL A 63 -8.97 8.09 -2.54
N ARG A 64 -7.99 7.42 -1.92
CA ARG A 64 -6.58 7.41 -2.36
C ARG A 64 -6.42 6.84 -3.76
N GLY A 65 -7.11 5.75 -4.05
CA GLY A 65 -7.12 5.10 -5.35
C GLY A 65 -7.75 5.97 -6.42
N GLU A 66 -8.91 6.57 -6.15
CA GLU A 66 -9.60 7.44 -7.10
C GLU A 66 -8.75 8.66 -7.47
N VAL A 67 -8.08 9.26 -6.48
CA VAL A 67 -7.17 10.39 -6.71
C VAL A 67 -5.96 9.98 -7.56
N ALA A 68 -5.38 8.82 -7.31
CA ALA A 68 -4.23 8.31 -8.06
C ALA A 68 -4.62 7.91 -9.49
N LEU A 69 -5.70 7.15 -9.64
CA LEU A 69 -6.13 6.55 -10.89
C LEU A 69 -6.74 7.55 -11.84
N ARG A 70 -7.54 8.51 -11.33
CA ARG A 70 -8.10 9.58 -12.16
C ARG A 70 -7.01 10.42 -12.83
N ALA A 71 -5.92 10.71 -12.11
CA ALA A 71 -4.77 11.42 -12.68
C ALA A 71 -4.11 10.64 -13.83
N PHE A 72 -4.25 9.31 -13.84
CA PHE A 72 -3.75 8.42 -14.88
C PHE A 72 -4.81 8.14 -15.98
N GLY A 73 -6.04 8.62 -15.85
CA GLY A 73 -7.13 8.43 -16.80
C GLY A 73 -7.84 7.09 -16.65
N ILE A 74 -7.88 6.53 -15.43
CA ILE A 74 -8.77 5.43 -15.05
C ILE A 74 -9.85 6.02 -14.15
N ASP A 75 -11.07 6.10 -14.66
CA ASP A 75 -12.23 6.58 -13.96
C ASP A 75 -13.51 5.84 -14.46
N ARG A 76 -14.67 6.15 -13.86
CA ARG A 76 -15.98 5.60 -14.21
C ARG A 76 -16.11 4.08 -14.08
N ILE A 77 -15.23 3.45 -13.30
CA ILE A 77 -15.31 2.05 -12.90
C ILE A 77 -15.20 1.98 -11.37
N PRO A 78 -15.69 0.92 -10.72
CA PRO A 78 -15.52 0.73 -9.29
C PRO A 78 -14.03 0.72 -8.91
N ILE A 79 -13.68 1.53 -7.90
CA ILE A 79 -12.36 1.57 -7.28
C ILE A 79 -12.57 1.29 -5.80
N VAL A 80 -11.93 0.23 -5.28
CA VAL A 80 -11.97 -0.16 -3.88
C VAL A 80 -10.64 0.16 -3.24
N ASN A 81 -10.63 1.05 -2.26
CA ASN A 81 -9.43 1.34 -1.48
C ASN A 81 -9.25 0.26 -0.41
N CYS A 82 -8.07 -0.35 -0.39
CA CYS A 82 -7.68 -1.39 0.55
C CYS A 82 -6.63 -0.86 1.51
N GLU A 83 -6.77 -1.22 2.78
CA GLU A 83 -5.77 -0.99 3.79
C GLU A 83 -5.70 -2.24 4.70
N ASN A 84 -4.51 -2.78 4.90
CA ASN A 84 -4.21 -3.89 5.79
C ASN A 84 -2.72 -3.86 6.15
N ALA A 85 -2.23 -2.69 6.58
CA ALA A 85 -0.83 -2.43 6.89
C ALA A 85 0.13 -3.00 5.81
N CYS A 86 1.14 -3.78 6.21
CA CYS A 86 2.10 -4.39 5.27
C CYS A 86 1.47 -5.41 4.30
N ALA A 87 0.28 -5.93 4.59
CA ALA A 87 -0.45 -6.88 3.74
C ALA A 87 -1.43 -6.21 2.76
N THR A 88 -1.42 -4.88 2.67
CA THR A 88 -2.36 -4.10 1.85
C THR A 88 -2.36 -4.53 0.37
N GLY A 89 -1.18 -4.72 -0.23
CA GLY A 89 -1.07 -5.16 -1.62
C GLY A 89 -1.62 -6.58 -1.84
N SER A 90 -1.33 -7.50 -0.92
CA SER A 90 -1.86 -8.87 -0.95
C SER A 90 -3.38 -8.88 -0.79
N THR A 91 -3.93 -7.99 0.03
CA THR A 91 -5.38 -7.83 0.21
C THR A 91 -6.03 -7.34 -1.08
N ALA A 92 -5.46 -6.33 -1.74
CA ALA A 92 -5.94 -5.84 -3.03
C ALA A 92 -5.93 -6.96 -4.09
N PHE A 93 -4.86 -7.75 -4.14
CA PHE A 93 -4.75 -8.90 -5.04
C PHE A 93 -5.81 -9.97 -4.76
N HIS A 94 -6.01 -10.32 -3.48
CA HIS A 94 -7.01 -11.30 -3.07
C HIS A 94 -8.44 -10.86 -3.46
N LEU A 95 -8.77 -9.60 -3.25
CA LEU A 95 -10.07 -9.05 -3.62
C LEU A 95 -10.29 -9.04 -5.14
N ALA A 96 -9.25 -8.71 -5.92
CA ALA A 96 -9.31 -8.79 -7.38
C ALA A 96 -9.55 -10.23 -7.85
N TRP A 97 -8.84 -11.20 -7.26
CA TRP A 97 -9.07 -12.61 -7.51
C TRP A 97 -10.51 -13.05 -7.19
N GLN A 98 -11.04 -12.64 -6.04
CA GLN A 98 -12.43 -12.92 -5.65
C GLN A 98 -13.43 -12.34 -6.66
N SER A 99 -13.21 -11.12 -7.11
CA SER A 99 -14.08 -10.46 -8.09
C SER A 99 -14.17 -11.22 -9.40
N VAL A 100 -13.04 -11.66 -9.92
CA VAL A 100 -12.98 -12.42 -11.18
C VAL A 100 -13.52 -13.85 -10.99
N SER A 101 -13.08 -14.54 -9.93
CA SER A 101 -13.53 -15.93 -9.64
C SER A 101 -15.03 -16.02 -9.36
N GLY A 102 -15.60 -14.99 -8.76
CA GLY A 102 -17.03 -14.86 -8.49
C GLY A 102 -17.85 -14.40 -9.70
N GLY A 103 -17.21 -14.03 -10.81
CA GLY A 103 -17.87 -13.54 -12.03
C GLY A 103 -18.39 -12.11 -11.95
N HIS A 104 -17.91 -11.31 -10.99
CA HIS A 104 -18.27 -9.89 -10.87
C HIS A 104 -17.48 -9.01 -11.86
N SER A 105 -16.33 -9.50 -12.32
CA SER A 105 -15.45 -8.81 -13.27
C SER A 105 -14.84 -9.82 -14.23
N GLU A 106 -14.57 -9.42 -15.47
CA GLU A 106 -13.76 -10.19 -16.41
C GLU A 106 -12.28 -9.80 -16.28
N VAL A 107 -12.00 -8.49 -16.12
CA VAL A 107 -10.65 -7.95 -15.93
C VAL A 107 -10.62 -7.06 -14.70
N ALA A 108 -9.87 -7.45 -13.69
CA ALA A 108 -9.65 -6.68 -12.47
C ALA A 108 -8.19 -6.29 -12.34
N LEU A 109 -7.92 -5.07 -11.90
CA LEU A 109 -6.58 -4.57 -11.61
C LEU A 109 -6.36 -4.52 -10.10
N ALA A 110 -5.31 -5.18 -9.61
CA ALA A 110 -4.81 -4.98 -8.25
C ALA A 110 -3.57 -4.08 -8.28
N VAL A 111 -3.57 -3.03 -7.48
CA VAL A 111 -2.46 -2.07 -7.39
C VAL A 111 -2.07 -1.89 -5.93
N GLY A 112 -0.80 -2.03 -5.62
CA GLY A 112 -0.21 -1.56 -4.36
C GLY A 112 0.76 -0.43 -4.65
N ALA A 113 0.58 0.72 -4.03
CA ALA A 113 1.48 1.86 -4.20
C ALA A 113 1.69 2.56 -2.86
N GLU A 114 2.96 2.68 -2.45
CA GLU A 114 3.32 3.29 -1.18
C GLU A 114 4.47 4.29 -1.34
N LYS A 115 4.33 5.45 -0.72
CA LYS A 115 5.36 6.49 -0.68
C LYS A 115 5.71 6.78 0.79
N LEU A 116 6.76 6.14 1.28
CA LEU A 116 7.21 6.29 2.67
C LEU A 116 8.37 7.26 2.82
N PHE A 117 9.33 7.22 1.88
CA PHE A 117 10.55 8.00 2.00
C PHE A 117 10.26 9.50 1.91
N MET A 118 10.68 10.24 2.93
CA MET A 118 10.60 11.70 3.05
C MET A 118 11.88 12.24 3.69
N GLU A 119 12.13 13.54 3.58
CA GLU A 119 13.31 14.20 4.19
C GLU A 119 13.26 14.16 5.72
N ASP A 120 12.08 14.34 6.30
CA ASP A 120 11.84 14.21 7.74
C ASP A 120 11.81 12.71 8.14
N THR A 121 12.99 12.18 8.42
CA THR A 121 13.16 10.77 8.80
C THR A 121 12.53 10.44 10.15
N GLU A 122 12.49 11.39 11.10
CA GLU A 122 11.84 11.17 12.39
C GLU A 122 10.34 10.99 12.22
N ARG A 123 9.69 11.86 11.44
CA ARG A 123 8.28 11.71 11.07
C ARG A 123 8.03 10.42 10.30
N MET A 124 8.93 10.06 9.39
CA MET A 124 8.83 8.82 8.63
C MET A 124 8.76 7.60 9.56
N PHE A 125 9.63 7.53 10.58
CA PHE A 125 9.61 6.43 11.54
C PHE A 125 8.39 6.46 12.46
N ARG A 126 7.97 7.64 12.94
CA ARG A 126 6.74 7.75 13.74
C ARG A 126 5.49 7.27 13.02
N ASN A 127 5.47 7.34 11.69
CA ASN A 127 4.34 6.83 10.92
C ASN A 127 4.16 5.30 11.04
N TYR A 128 5.17 4.55 11.46
CA TYR A 128 5.03 3.11 11.70
C TYR A 128 4.27 2.79 12.99
N ASP A 129 4.25 3.70 13.96
CA ASP A 129 3.54 3.50 15.22
C ASP A 129 2.03 3.35 15.03
N VAL A 130 1.48 3.97 13.98
CA VAL A 130 0.03 3.90 13.69
C VAL A 130 -0.46 2.53 13.21
N GLY A 131 0.44 1.59 12.98
CA GLY A 131 0.10 0.17 12.76
C GLY A 131 -0.17 -0.59 14.05
N MET A 132 -0.08 0.08 15.21
CA MET A 132 -0.31 -0.47 16.54
C MET A 132 -1.57 0.11 17.16
N ASP A 133 -2.01 -0.46 18.26
CA ASP A 133 -3.12 0.08 19.04
C ASP A 133 -2.70 1.40 19.71
N MET A 134 -3.16 2.51 19.16
CA MET A 134 -2.80 3.85 19.62
C MET A 134 -3.39 4.22 20.98
N GLU A 135 -4.43 3.51 21.46
CA GLU A 135 -5.03 3.76 22.77
C GLU A 135 -4.12 3.27 23.90
N ILE A 136 -3.31 2.24 23.65
CA ILE A 136 -2.40 1.63 24.64
C ILE A 136 -0.92 1.74 24.25
N ILE A 137 -0.57 2.55 23.25
CA ILE A 137 0.80 2.61 22.69
C ILE A 137 1.85 2.95 23.76
N GLU A 138 1.54 3.83 24.71
CA GLU A 138 2.46 4.21 25.76
C GLU A 138 2.71 3.05 26.76
N ASP A 139 1.71 2.23 27.03
CA ASP A 139 1.85 1.06 27.90
C ASP A 139 2.63 -0.06 27.19
N LEU A 140 2.38 -0.25 25.89
CA LEU A 140 3.18 -1.16 25.05
C LEU A 140 4.66 -0.75 25.03
N ARG A 141 4.96 0.52 24.87
CA ARG A 141 6.35 1.04 24.89
C ARG A 141 7.04 0.78 26.22
N LYS A 142 6.35 0.96 27.35
CA LYS A 142 6.88 0.65 28.67
C LYS A 142 7.18 -0.85 28.81
N GLN A 143 6.23 -1.69 28.42
CA GLN A 143 6.38 -3.14 28.47
C GLN A 143 7.60 -3.58 27.62
N TRP A 144 7.73 -3.12 26.39
CA TRP A 144 8.86 -3.46 25.52
C TRP A 144 10.20 -2.96 26.08
N SER A 145 10.21 -1.78 26.70
CA SER A 145 11.41 -1.27 27.37
C SER A 145 11.85 -2.17 28.54
N GLU A 146 10.90 -2.66 29.33
CA GLU A 146 11.16 -3.59 30.43
C GLU A 146 11.64 -4.96 29.92
N GLU A 147 10.99 -5.49 28.88
CA GLU A 147 11.41 -6.74 28.25
C GLU A 147 12.82 -6.62 27.63
N ALA A 148 13.11 -5.51 26.93
CA ALA A 148 14.43 -5.27 26.35
C ALA A 148 15.53 -5.25 27.40
N LYS A 149 15.30 -4.69 28.60
CA LYS A 149 16.23 -4.71 29.72
C LYS A 149 16.53 -6.13 30.20
N GLN A 150 15.53 -7.01 30.22
CA GLN A 150 15.70 -8.42 30.62
C GLN A 150 16.57 -9.20 29.63
N PHE A 151 16.56 -8.82 28.35
CA PHE A 151 17.38 -9.45 27.29
C PHE A 151 18.71 -8.73 27.01
N GLY A 152 19.14 -7.82 27.89
CA GLY A 152 20.44 -7.13 27.79
C GLY A 152 20.47 -5.97 26.81
N GLY A 153 19.31 -5.40 26.48
CA GLY A 153 19.18 -4.16 25.71
C GLY A 153 19.68 -2.96 26.52
N GLN A 154 20.34 -2.00 25.85
CA GLN A 154 20.77 -0.75 26.49
C GLN A 154 19.58 0.17 26.76
N GLU A 155 19.61 0.89 27.90
CA GLU A 155 18.66 1.99 28.16
C GLU A 155 18.79 3.08 27.10
N GLY A 156 17.70 3.39 26.42
CA GLY A 156 17.66 4.43 25.39
C GLY A 156 17.08 4.01 24.04
N GLY A 157 16.80 2.72 23.86
CA GLY A 157 16.17 2.19 22.66
C GLY A 157 14.66 2.06 22.78
N GLY A 158 13.94 3.13 23.15
CA GLY A 158 12.47 3.18 23.05
C GLY A 158 11.97 3.21 21.61
N ASP A 159 12.87 3.18 20.66
CA ASP A 159 12.58 2.96 19.24
C ASP A 159 12.53 1.45 19.00
N MET A 160 11.53 1.01 18.24
CA MET A 160 11.45 -0.38 17.76
C MET A 160 12.83 -0.88 17.30
N PRO A 161 13.19 -2.15 17.53
CA PRO A 161 14.43 -2.69 16.99
C PRO A 161 14.48 -2.40 15.49
N ARG A 162 15.48 -1.66 15.04
CA ARG A 162 15.70 -1.31 13.63
C ARG A 162 16.17 -2.52 12.79
N SER A 163 15.58 -3.69 13.05
CA SER A 163 15.90 -4.93 12.36
C SER A 163 14.69 -5.41 11.57
N PHE A 164 14.48 -4.77 10.43
CA PHE A 164 13.81 -5.36 9.28
C PHE A 164 14.65 -5.10 8.04
#